data_c17c1bc2002f10599052d31a7e50ad94
#
_entry.id   c17c1bc2002f10599052d31a7e50ad94
#
_cell.length_a   1.000
_cell.length_b   1.000
_cell.length_c   1.000
_cell.angle_alpha   90.00
_cell.angle_beta   90.00
_cell.angle_gamma   90.00
#
_symmetry.space_group_name_H-M   'P 1'
#
loop_
_entity.id
_entity.type
_entity.pdbx_description
1 polymer ?
#
loop_
_entity_poly.entity_id
_entity_poly.type
_entity_poly.pdbx_seq_one_letter_code
_entity_poly.pdbx_strand_id
1 'polypeptide(L)'
;MFLGGWAVMLGVGMLPGTLPVTRMVAAARGPFQTIPFVAGYLSVWLLIGVIGYVVLSPFAPAVRWAGAGVTLAAAAAYELSPLKDACLRRCRSPLRVLLRPSLTGGVRHGFDCAGCCAFLMAVMVALGLMSLAWVGLLAVVVFVQKAAPFGERSPHVLALALVTAAVATWI
;
A
#
# COMPACT_ATOMS: atom_id res chain seq x y z
N MET A 1 -19.44 0.88 -7.37
CA MET A 1 -18.34 -0.01 -7.79
C MET A 1 -17.00 0.28 -7.11
N PHE A 2 -16.64 1.54 -6.81
CA PHE A 2 -15.35 1.88 -6.16
C PHE A 2 -15.12 1.18 -4.81
N LEU A 3 -16.08 1.27 -3.88
CA LEU A 3 -15.96 0.67 -2.56
C LEU A 3 -15.80 -0.86 -2.59
N GLY A 4 -16.47 -1.52 -3.54
CA GLY A 4 -16.31 -2.97 -3.71
C GLY A 4 -14.91 -3.33 -4.19
N GLY A 5 -14.37 -2.62 -5.19
CA GLY A 5 -12.99 -2.77 -5.65
C GLY A 5 -11.98 -2.47 -4.55
N TRP A 6 -12.24 -1.43 -3.74
CA TRP A 6 -11.41 -1.08 -2.60
C TRP A 6 -11.39 -2.17 -1.52
N ALA A 7 -12.54 -2.75 -1.20
CA ALA A 7 -12.65 -3.85 -0.25
C ALA A 7 -11.90 -5.12 -0.72
N VAL A 8 -12.04 -5.45 -2.01
CA VAL A 8 -11.29 -6.57 -2.62
C VAL A 8 -9.79 -6.31 -2.57
N MET A 9 -9.36 -5.10 -2.89
CA MET A 9 -7.94 -4.70 -2.81
C MET A 9 -7.40 -4.81 -1.37
N LEU A 10 -8.17 -4.41 -0.36
CA LEU A 10 -7.79 -4.57 1.04
C LEU A 10 -7.68 -6.06 1.43
N GLY A 11 -8.67 -6.87 1.04
CA GLY A 11 -8.71 -8.30 1.37
C GLY A 11 -7.58 -9.08 0.72
N VAL A 12 -7.40 -8.91 -0.59
CA VAL A 12 -6.44 -9.69 -1.38
C VAL A 12 -5.04 -9.07 -1.36
N GLY A 13 -4.94 -7.74 -1.36
CA GLY A 13 -3.67 -7.04 -1.49
C GLY A 13 -2.99 -6.73 -0.16
N MET A 14 -3.74 -6.25 0.82
CA MET A 14 -3.16 -5.69 2.04
C MET A 14 -3.15 -6.65 3.23
N LEU A 15 -4.20 -7.46 3.40
CA LEU A 15 -4.27 -8.42 4.51
C LEU A 15 -3.15 -9.48 4.48
N PRO A 16 -2.83 -10.12 3.34
CA PRO A 16 -1.72 -11.08 3.30
C PRO A 16 -0.38 -10.47 3.72
N GLY A 17 -0.13 -9.22 3.33
CA GLY A 17 1.09 -8.50 3.71
C GLY A 17 1.20 -8.20 5.22
N THR A 18 0.10 -8.23 5.96
CA THR A 18 0.09 -8.03 7.43
C THR A 18 0.13 -9.32 8.23
N LEU A 19 -0.06 -10.49 7.59
CA LEU A 19 -0.09 -11.79 8.26
C LEU A 19 1.12 -12.07 9.17
N PRO A 20 2.37 -11.78 8.77
CA PRO A 20 3.52 -12.00 9.65
C PRO A 20 3.40 -11.23 10.96
N VAL A 21 2.99 -9.96 10.87
CA VAL A 21 2.85 -9.07 12.03
C VAL A 21 1.66 -9.47 12.90
N THR A 22 0.51 -9.84 12.31
CA THR A 22 -0.66 -10.32 13.06
C THR A 22 -0.39 -11.61 13.79
N ARG A 23 0.35 -12.56 13.18
CA ARG A 23 0.80 -13.80 13.84
C ARG A 23 1.71 -13.50 15.04
N MET A 24 2.59 -12.53 14.90
CA MET A 24 3.45 -12.11 16.02
C MET A 24 2.67 -11.46 17.15
N VAL A 25 1.68 -10.63 16.85
CA VAL A 25 0.78 -10.05 17.87
C VAL A 25 0.00 -11.15 18.58
N ALA A 26 -0.52 -12.13 17.84
CA ALA A 26 -1.24 -13.27 18.39
C ALA A 26 -0.34 -14.12 19.30
N ALA A 27 0.89 -14.38 18.89
CA ALA A 27 1.84 -15.15 19.67
C ALA A 27 2.32 -14.42 20.95
N ALA A 28 2.51 -13.10 20.86
CA ALA A 28 3.04 -12.31 21.99
C ALA A 28 1.95 -11.87 22.99
N ARG A 29 0.70 -11.69 22.56
CA ARG A 29 -0.38 -11.08 23.36
C ARG A 29 -1.67 -11.89 23.40
N GLY A 30 -1.70 -13.00 22.72
CA GLY A 30 -2.89 -13.83 22.56
C GLY A 30 -3.81 -13.42 21.39
N PRO A 31 -4.68 -14.34 20.96
CA PRO A 31 -5.51 -14.16 19.76
C PRO A 31 -6.53 -13.02 19.90
N PHE A 32 -7.06 -12.75 21.09
CA PHE A 32 -8.01 -11.68 21.33
C PHE A 32 -7.43 -10.27 21.09
N GLN A 33 -6.13 -10.08 21.27
CA GLN A 33 -5.46 -8.81 21.00
C GLN A 33 -5.19 -8.57 19.51
N THR A 34 -5.35 -9.57 18.70
CA THR A 34 -5.26 -9.47 17.25
C THR A 34 -6.45 -8.74 16.65
N ILE A 35 -7.64 -8.88 17.26
CA ILE A 35 -8.86 -8.20 16.78
C ILE A 35 -8.71 -6.68 16.80
N PRO A 36 -8.38 -6.01 17.92
CA PRO A 36 -8.20 -4.56 17.92
C PRO A 36 -7.01 -4.12 17.05
N PHE A 37 -5.96 -4.93 16.90
CA PHE A 37 -4.87 -4.63 15.98
C PHE A 37 -5.36 -4.57 14.52
N VAL A 38 -6.07 -5.58 14.06
CA VAL A 38 -6.63 -5.63 12.70
C VAL A 38 -7.67 -4.53 12.50
N ALA A 39 -8.53 -4.26 13.49
CA ALA A 39 -9.51 -3.18 13.44
C ALA A 39 -8.83 -1.81 13.27
N GLY A 40 -7.77 -1.53 14.04
CA GLY A 40 -6.98 -0.31 13.92
C GLY A 40 -6.27 -0.20 12.55
N TYR A 41 -5.77 -1.29 12.02
CA TYR A 41 -5.18 -1.33 10.68
C TYR A 41 -6.22 -1.03 9.59
N LEU A 42 -7.36 -1.70 9.63
CA LEU A 42 -8.43 -1.53 8.65
C LEU A 42 -9.08 -0.15 8.72
N SER A 43 -9.20 0.46 9.91
CA SER A 43 -9.75 1.81 10.05
C SER A 43 -8.96 2.86 9.28
N VAL A 44 -7.62 2.74 9.27
CA VAL A 44 -6.75 3.62 8.46
C VAL A 44 -7.02 3.43 6.97
N TRP A 45 -7.12 2.21 6.49
CA TRP A 45 -7.38 1.92 5.09
C TRP A 45 -8.77 2.33 4.63
N LEU A 46 -9.78 2.18 5.49
CA LEU A 46 -11.14 2.68 5.21
C LEU A 46 -11.13 4.20 5.12
N LEU A 47 -10.46 4.89 6.04
CA LEU A 47 -10.32 6.33 6.02
C LEU A 47 -9.64 6.82 4.74
N ILE A 48 -8.52 6.19 4.34
CA ILE A 48 -7.81 6.50 3.10
C ILE A 48 -8.69 6.25 1.89
N GLY A 49 -9.48 5.16 1.88
CA GLY A 49 -10.42 4.87 0.81
C GLY A 49 -11.52 5.93 0.66
N VAL A 50 -12.08 6.38 1.78
CA VAL A 50 -13.11 7.44 1.80
C VAL A 50 -12.51 8.76 1.32
N ILE A 51 -11.37 9.18 1.87
CA ILE A 51 -10.68 10.40 1.45
C ILE A 51 -10.30 10.32 -0.03
N GLY A 52 -9.73 9.20 -0.46
CA GLY A 52 -9.38 8.96 -1.86
C GLY A 52 -10.59 9.07 -2.78
N TYR A 53 -11.72 8.50 -2.40
CA TYR A 53 -12.96 8.60 -3.16
C TYR A 53 -13.45 10.04 -3.26
N VAL A 54 -13.53 10.75 -2.15
CA VAL A 54 -14.03 12.14 -2.11
C VAL A 54 -13.11 13.08 -2.87
N VAL A 55 -11.80 12.95 -2.70
CA VAL A 55 -10.82 13.84 -3.33
C VAL A 55 -10.59 13.51 -4.80
N LEU A 56 -10.50 12.23 -5.16
CA LEU A 56 -10.14 11.83 -6.52
C LEU A 56 -11.34 11.74 -7.47
N SER A 57 -12.57 11.54 -6.96
CA SER A 57 -13.74 11.40 -7.82
C SER A 57 -14.00 12.64 -8.71
N PRO A 58 -13.89 13.89 -8.24
CA PRO A 58 -14.08 15.06 -9.10
C PRO A 58 -12.96 15.27 -10.10
N PHE A 59 -11.73 14.79 -9.80
CA PHE A 59 -10.57 14.93 -10.67
C PHE A 59 -10.31 13.73 -11.58
N ALA A 60 -11.08 12.67 -11.44
CA ALA A 60 -10.89 11.43 -12.20
C ALA A 60 -10.82 11.64 -13.73
N PRO A 61 -11.62 12.50 -14.37
CA PRO A 61 -11.51 12.77 -15.81
C PRO A 61 -10.16 13.43 -16.16
N ALA A 62 -9.78 14.49 -15.42
CA ALA A 62 -8.55 15.24 -15.69
C ALA A 62 -7.29 14.40 -15.47
N VAL A 63 -7.29 13.56 -14.42
CA VAL A 63 -6.17 12.65 -14.11
C VAL A 63 -6.01 11.58 -15.20
N ARG A 64 -7.10 11.10 -15.79
CA ARG A 64 -7.04 10.12 -16.88
C ARG A 64 -6.45 10.71 -18.18
N TRP A 65 -6.72 11.99 -18.47
CA TRP A 65 -6.27 12.63 -19.71
C TRP A 65 -4.84 13.18 -19.66
N ALA A 66 -4.45 13.78 -18.54
CA ALA A 66 -3.14 14.44 -18.43
C ALA A 66 -2.05 13.56 -17.78
N GLY A 67 -2.38 12.36 -17.32
CA GLY A 67 -1.78 11.89 -16.10
C GLY A 67 -1.11 10.54 -16.08
N ALA A 68 -1.24 9.65 -17.05
CA ALA A 68 -0.60 8.33 -16.94
C ALA A 68 0.92 8.46 -16.77
N GLY A 69 1.59 9.17 -17.66
CA GLY A 69 3.03 9.38 -17.61
C GLY A 69 3.47 10.16 -16.38
N VAL A 70 2.77 11.25 -16.04
CA VAL A 70 3.08 12.06 -14.85
C VAL A 70 2.87 11.26 -13.56
N THR A 71 1.79 10.49 -13.47
CA THR A 71 1.51 9.67 -12.30
C THR A 71 2.54 8.56 -12.12
N LEU A 72 2.94 7.90 -13.22
CA LEU A 72 3.98 6.89 -13.22
C LEU A 72 5.34 7.48 -12.85
N ALA A 73 5.69 8.64 -13.38
CA ALA A 73 6.94 9.33 -13.04
C ALA A 73 6.95 9.76 -11.55
N ALA A 74 5.86 10.29 -11.05
CA ALA A 74 5.73 10.65 -9.63
C ALA A 74 5.83 9.40 -8.72
N ALA A 75 5.24 8.28 -9.12
CA ALA A 75 5.36 7.02 -8.40
C ALA A 75 6.79 6.50 -8.40
N ALA A 76 7.49 6.57 -9.53
CA ALA A 76 8.90 6.17 -9.64
C ALA A 76 9.79 7.05 -8.74
N ALA A 77 9.59 8.37 -8.74
CA ALA A 77 10.31 9.28 -7.86
C ALA A 77 10.04 8.99 -6.38
N TYR A 78 8.79 8.65 -6.03
CA TYR A 78 8.45 8.24 -4.68
C TYR A 78 9.11 6.93 -4.28
N GLU A 79 9.17 5.94 -5.18
CA GLU A 79 9.84 4.66 -4.92
C GLU A 79 11.31 4.84 -4.52
N LEU A 80 11.99 5.86 -5.04
CA LEU A 80 13.37 6.20 -4.73
C LEU A 80 13.51 7.17 -3.55
N SER A 81 12.40 7.60 -2.94
CA SER A 81 12.44 8.58 -1.88
C SER A 81 12.85 8.00 -0.52
N PRO A 82 13.59 8.76 0.31
CA PRO A 82 13.94 8.35 1.65
C PRO A 82 12.71 8.19 2.55
N LEU A 83 11.60 8.83 2.20
CA LEU A 83 10.33 8.71 2.90
C LEU A 83 9.75 7.29 2.74
N LYS A 84 9.73 6.77 1.51
CA LYS A 84 9.31 5.39 1.26
C LYS A 84 10.20 4.39 2.00
N ASP A 85 11.51 4.57 1.95
CA ASP A 85 12.45 3.70 2.66
C ASP A 85 12.21 3.71 4.17
N ALA A 86 11.95 4.88 4.74
CA ALA A 86 11.63 5.00 6.16
C ALA A 86 10.30 4.29 6.50
N CYS A 87 9.25 4.45 5.67
CA CYS A 87 7.98 3.77 5.85
C CYS A 87 8.12 2.26 5.70
N LEU A 88 8.86 1.79 4.71
CA LEU A 88 9.09 0.37 4.45
C LEU A 88 9.85 -0.30 5.62
N ARG A 89 10.94 0.31 6.08
CA ARG A 89 11.67 -0.17 7.27
C ARG A 89 10.79 -0.24 8.51
N ARG A 90 9.92 0.75 8.73
CA ARG A 90 8.97 0.76 9.85
C ARG A 90 7.92 -0.33 9.70
N CYS A 91 7.38 -0.51 8.49
CA CYS A 91 6.40 -1.54 8.19
C CYS A 91 6.97 -2.96 8.38
N ARG A 92 8.26 -3.16 8.12
CA ARG A 92 8.98 -4.43 8.32
C ARG A 92 9.45 -4.67 9.76
N SER A 93 9.38 -3.66 10.65
CA SER A 93 9.85 -3.77 12.03
C SER A 93 8.74 -4.22 12.98
N PRO A 94 8.72 -5.48 13.41
CA PRO A 94 7.66 -6.01 14.26
C PRO A 94 7.71 -5.47 15.69
N LEU A 95 8.90 -5.12 16.22
CA LEU A 95 9.08 -4.63 17.58
C LEU A 95 8.28 -3.36 17.85
N ARG A 96 8.19 -2.46 16.88
CA ARG A 96 7.42 -1.21 17.02
C ARG A 96 5.92 -1.44 17.26
N VAL A 97 5.39 -2.51 16.69
CA VAL A 97 4.00 -2.90 16.87
C VAL A 97 3.80 -3.49 18.26
N LEU A 98 4.72 -4.36 18.70
CA LEU A 98 4.63 -5.04 19.98
C LEU A 98 4.83 -4.12 21.19
N LEU A 99 5.49 -2.99 21.04
CA LEU A 99 5.70 -2.01 22.13
C LEU A 99 4.47 -1.13 22.41
N ARG A 100 3.40 -1.24 21.61
CA ARG A 100 2.21 -0.37 21.73
C ARG A 100 0.95 -1.19 22.02
N PRO A 101 -0.10 -0.59 22.61
CA PRO A 101 -1.41 -1.20 22.69
C PRO A 101 -1.89 -1.67 21.33
N SER A 102 -2.63 -2.79 21.26
CA SER A 102 -2.94 -3.47 19.99
C SER A 102 -3.66 -2.57 19.00
N LEU A 103 -4.65 -1.79 19.43
CA LEU A 103 -5.37 -0.86 18.54
C LEU A 103 -4.45 0.22 17.95
N THR A 104 -3.71 0.93 18.80
CA THR A 104 -2.79 1.98 18.36
C THR A 104 -1.62 1.42 17.54
N GLY A 105 -1.17 0.21 17.86
CA GLY A 105 -0.20 -0.55 17.06
C GLY A 105 -0.72 -0.81 15.66
N GLY A 106 -2.00 -1.24 15.54
CA GLY A 106 -2.67 -1.45 14.26
C GLY A 106 -2.81 -0.18 13.44
N VAL A 107 -3.30 0.91 14.05
CA VAL A 107 -3.41 2.22 13.40
C VAL A 107 -2.07 2.68 12.86
N ARG A 108 -1.02 2.63 13.67
CA ARG A 108 0.31 3.07 13.25
C ARG A 108 0.90 2.20 12.14
N HIS A 109 0.71 0.89 12.24
CA HIS A 109 1.10 -0.03 11.17
C HIS A 109 0.34 0.23 9.88
N GLY A 110 -0.94 0.60 9.98
CA GLY A 110 -1.77 1.03 8.84
C GLY A 110 -1.19 2.26 8.14
N PHE A 111 -0.79 3.29 8.89
CA PHE A 111 -0.13 4.48 8.31
C PHE A 111 1.23 4.17 7.70
N ASP A 112 2.07 3.37 8.35
CA ASP A 112 3.37 2.96 7.79
C ASP A 112 3.16 2.12 6.51
N CYS A 113 2.15 1.24 6.49
CA CYS A 113 1.76 0.45 5.32
C CYS A 113 1.22 1.33 4.20
N ALA A 114 0.33 2.28 4.50
CA ALA A 114 -0.20 3.23 3.54
C ALA A 114 0.93 4.08 2.93
N GLY A 115 1.83 4.59 3.77
CA GLY A 115 2.99 5.34 3.31
C GLY A 115 3.86 4.55 2.34
N CYS A 116 4.13 3.28 2.60
CA CYS A 116 4.96 2.49 1.67
C CYS A 116 4.26 2.10 0.37
N CYS A 117 2.90 2.16 0.28
CA CYS A 117 2.12 1.74 -0.89
C CYS A 117 1.36 2.88 -1.58
N ALA A 118 1.32 4.09 -1.01
CA ALA A 118 0.43 5.18 -1.42
C ALA A 118 0.48 5.49 -2.91
N PHE A 119 1.68 5.65 -3.47
CA PHE A 119 1.82 6.00 -4.88
C PHE A 119 1.51 4.84 -5.83
N LEU A 120 1.79 3.60 -5.44
CA LEU A 120 1.38 2.42 -6.21
C LEU A 120 -0.15 2.32 -6.28
N MET A 121 -0.83 2.64 -5.18
CA MET A 121 -2.29 2.71 -5.15
C MET A 121 -2.82 3.87 -6.00
N ALA A 122 -2.16 5.03 -5.95
CA ALA A 122 -2.52 6.18 -6.77
C ALA A 122 -2.39 5.86 -8.28
N VAL A 123 -1.33 5.16 -8.69
CA VAL A 123 -1.16 4.69 -10.08
C VAL A 123 -2.32 3.78 -10.50
N MET A 124 -2.70 2.81 -9.68
CA MET A 124 -3.82 1.92 -10.00
C MET A 124 -5.14 2.67 -10.19
N VAL A 125 -5.42 3.63 -9.30
CA VAL A 125 -6.63 4.45 -9.38
C VAL A 125 -6.58 5.35 -10.62
N ALA A 126 -5.45 6.02 -10.87
CA ALA A 126 -5.27 6.94 -11.99
C ALA A 126 -5.39 6.25 -13.35
N LEU A 127 -4.83 5.05 -13.48
CA LEU A 127 -4.87 4.26 -14.71
C LEU A 127 -6.15 3.43 -14.86
N GLY A 128 -7.02 3.43 -13.84
CA GLY A 128 -8.23 2.61 -13.85
C GLY A 128 -7.98 1.10 -13.79
N LEU A 129 -6.80 0.69 -13.31
CA LEU A 129 -6.35 -0.71 -13.25
C LEU A 129 -6.96 -1.46 -12.05
N MET A 130 -8.28 -1.31 -11.85
CA MET A 130 -9.01 -1.94 -10.73
C MET A 130 -9.49 -3.36 -11.06
N SER A 131 -8.89 -4.02 -12.06
CA SER A 131 -9.18 -5.42 -12.34
C SER A 131 -8.48 -6.34 -11.33
N LEU A 132 -9.07 -7.52 -11.12
CA LEU A 132 -8.54 -8.50 -10.15
C LEU A 132 -7.09 -8.91 -10.48
N ALA A 133 -6.74 -8.98 -11.77
CA ALA A 133 -5.38 -9.31 -12.21
C ALA A 133 -4.35 -8.25 -11.77
N TRP A 134 -4.65 -6.97 -11.96
CA TRP A 134 -3.78 -5.87 -11.55
C TRP A 134 -3.68 -5.73 -10.02
N VAL A 135 -4.80 -5.91 -9.33
CA VAL A 135 -4.82 -5.94 -7.86
C VAL A 135 -3.95 -7.10 -7.34
N GLY A 136 -4.05 -8.28 -7.96
CA GLY A 136 -3.22 -9.43 -7.62
C GLY A 136 -1.74 -9.20 -7.87
N LEU A 137 -1.38 -8.62 -9.02
CA LEU A 137 0.01 -8.26 -9.34
C LEU A 137 0.57 -7.29 -8.31
N LEU A 138 -0.18 -6.23 -7.97
CA LEU A 138 0.24 -5.27 -6.96
C LEU A 138 0.39 -5.92 -5.58
N ALA A 139 -0.51 -6.83 -5.22
CA ALA A 139 -0.44 -7.57 -3.97
C ALA A 139 0.88 -8.37 -3.87
N VAL A 140 1.27 -9.02 -4.95
CA VAL A 140 2.55 -9.76 -5.04
C VAL A 140 3.73 -8.81 -4.88
N VAL A 141 3.73 -7.69 -5.60
CA VAL A 141 4.80 -6.68 -5.51
C VAL A 141 4.95 -6.16 -4.07
N VAL A 142 3.85 -5.75 -3.46
CA VAL A 142 3.84 -5.24 -2.08
C VAL A 142 4.25 -6.33 -1.08
N PHE A 143 3.80 -7.56 -1.28
CA PHE A 143 4.20 -8.69 -0.44
C PHE A 143 5.71 -8.96 -0.53
N VAL A 144 6.28 -8.98 -1.73
CA VAL A 144 7.72 -9.14 -1.95
C VAL A 144 8.51 -8.01 -1.26
N GLN A 145 8.07 -6.75 -1.42
CA GLN A 145 8.72 -5.62 -0.76
C GLN A 145 8.74 -5.76 0.76
N LYS A 146 7.68 -6.32 1.35
CA LYS A 146 7.54 -6.45 2.82
C LYS A 146 8.18 -7.70 3.39
N ALA A 147 8.07 -8.84 2.71
CA ALA A 147 8.41 -10.15 3.23
C ALA A 147 9.77 -10.67 2.74
N ALA A 148 10.20 -10.31 1.53
CA ALA A 148 11.43 -10.85 0.98
C ALA A 148 12.68 -10.22 1.64
N PRO A 149 13.76 -11.00 1.85
CA PRO A 149 15.01 -10.50 2.41
C PRO A 149 15.66 -9.42 1.53
N PHE A 150 15.47 -9.49 0.22
CA PHE A 150 15.92 -8.51 -0.77
C PHE A 150 14.91 -7.38 -1.02
N GLY A 151 13.82 -7.33 -0.25
CA GLY A 151 12.75 -6.34 -0.41
C GLY A 151 13.19 -4.88 -0.30
N GLU A 152 14.33 -4.60 0.33
CA GLU A 152 14.93 -3.25 0.39
C GLU A 152 15.49 -2.78 -0.96
N ARG A 153 15.85 -3.70 -1.86
CA ARG A 153 16.31 -3.40 -3.22
C ARG A 153 15.17 -3.34 -4.25
N SER A 154 14.02 -3.91 -3.92
CA SER A 154 12.87 -3.98 -4.83
C SER A 154 12.29 -2.63 -5.26
N PRO A 155 12.34 -1.53 -4.44
CA PRO A 155 11.91 -0.21 -4.88
C PRO A 155 12.69 0.31 -6.10
N HIS A 156 13.98 0.03 -6.20
CA HIS A 156 14.80 0.47 -7.34
C HIS A 156 14.39 -0.24 -8.64
N VAL A 157 14.15 -1.56 -8.58
CA VAL A 157 13.67 -2.33 -9.74
C VAL A 157 12.27 -1.86 -10.16
N LEU A 158 11.41 -1.61 -9.19
CA LEU A 158 10.06 -1.12 -9.45
C LEU A 158 10.08 0.30 -10.03
N ALA A 159 10.92 1.18 -9.49
CA ALA A 159 11.10 2.53 -10.03
C ALA A 159 11.54 2.49 -11.50
N LEU A 160 12.49 1.62 -11.84
CA LEU A 160 12.91 1.45 -13.23
C LEU A 160 11.76 0.98 -14.11
N ALA A 161 10.97 -0.01 -13.68
CA ALA A 161 9.79 -0.47 -14.40
C ALA A 161 8.73 0.62 -14.58
N LEU A 162 8.51 1.46 -13.56
CA LEU A 162 7.58 2.59 -13.65
C LEU A 162 8.08 3.69 -14.60
N VAL A 163 9.39 3.99 -14.62
CA VAL A 163 9.99 4.94 -15.55
C VAL A 163 9.87 4.44 -16.98
N THR A 164 10.19 3.17 -17.24
CA THR A 164 10.03 2.59 -18.58
C THR A 164 8.58 2.61 -19.05
N ALA A 165 7.63 2.30 -18.17
CA ALA A 165 6.21 2.41 -18.46
C ALA A 165 5.79 3.86 -18.72
N ALA A 166 6.30 4.84 -17.95
CA ALA A 166 6.04 6.25 -18.16
C ALA A 166 6.53 6.72 -19.54
N VAL A 167 7.76 6.38 -19.91
CA VAL A 167 8.32 6.72 -21.22
C VAL A 167 7.49 6.10 -22.35
N ALA A 168 7.06 4.85 -22.21
CA ALA A 168 6.24 4.17 -23.20
C ALA A 168 4.85 4.81 -23.41
N THR A 169 4.37 5.60 -22.47
CA THR A 169 3.09 6.35 -22.64
C THR A 169 3.25 7.66 -23.41
N TRP A 170 4.48 8.09 -23.68
CA TRP A 170 4.79 9.33 -24.41
C TRP A 170 5.25 9.08 -25.86
N ILE A 171 5.52 7.83 -26.20
CA ILE A 171 5.88 7.37 -27.56
C ILE A 171 4.65 6.80 -28.25
#